data_46e4cb1270c48ca2b7333ceb0b31f29b
#
_entry.id   46e4cb1270c48ca2b7333ceb0b31f29b
#
_cell.length_a   1.000
_cell.length_b   1.000
_cell.length_c   1.000
_cell.angle_alpha   90.00
_cell.angle_beta   90.00
_cell.angle_gamma   90.00
#
_symmetry.space_group_name_H-M   'P 1'
#
loop_
_entity.id
_entity.type
_entity.pdbx_description
1 polymer ?
#
loop_
_entity_poly.entity_id
_entity_poly.type
_entity_poly.pdbx_seq_one_letter_code
_entity_poly.pdbx_strand_id
1 'polypeptide(L)' 'MTHTPGPWTVEQYTAHDAAFRVMDEQDVTVALCYQQPYDTWSAGDNANLLAAAPDLLAALEHIISFGEASLA' A
#
# COMPACT_ATOMS: atom_id res chain seq x y z
N MET A 1 6.55 10.88 -13.11
CA MET A 1 5.17 10.54 -12.71
C MET A 1 5.05 10.52 -11.20
N THR A 2 3.95 11.01 -10.69
CA THR A 2 3.69 10.97 -9.25
C THR A 2 2.65 9.90 -8.96
N HIS A 3 2.81 9.24 -7.82
CA HIS A 3 1.83 8.28 -7.32
C HIS A 3 0.76 9.00 -6.51
N THR A 4 -0.33 8.29 -6.22
CA THR A 4 -1.37 8.80 -5.31
C THR A 4 -0.75 9.08 -3.95
N PRO A 5 -0.92 10.30 -3.40
CA PRO A 5 -0.36 10.62 -2.08
C PRO A 5 -0.97 9.75 -0.98
N GLY A 6 -0.14 9.45 0.02
CA GLY A 6 -0.62 8.82 1.25
C GLY A 6 -1.24 9.84 2.20
N PRO A 7 -1.78 9.38 3.31
CA PRO A 7 -1.79 7.97 3.73
C PRO A 7 -2.83 7.13 2.98
N TRP A 8 -2.57 5.84 2.88
CA TRP A 8 -3.52 4.88 2.34
C TRP A 8 -4.08 4.02 3.47
N THR A 9 -5.34 3.65 3.35
CA THR A 9 -6.02 2.81 4.34
C THR A 9 -6.61 1.58 3.67
N VAL A 10 -6.98 0.59 4.49
CA VAL A 10 -7.51 -0.67 4.03
C VAL A 10 -8.90 -0.87 4.59
N GLU A 11 -9.83 -1.33 3.75
CA GLU A 11 -11.12 -1.81 4.22
C GLU A 11 -11.50 -3.06 3.45
N GLN A 12 -12.36 -3.87 4.05
CA GLN A 12 -12.94 -5.01 3.35
C GLN A 12 -13.89 -4.49 2.27
N TYR A 13 -13.72 -5.02 1.05
CA TYR A 13 -14.54 -4.60 -0.07
C TYR A 13 -15.88 -5.33 -0.02
N THR A 14 -16.93 -4.62 0.36
CA THR A 14 -18.23 -5.22 0.66
C THR A 14 -18.93 -5.81 -0.56
N ALA A 15 -18.56 -5.37 -1.76
CA ALA A 15 -19.12 -5.93 -3.00
C ALA A 15 -18.53 -7.29 -3.35
N HIS A 16 -17.47 -7.72 -2.65
CA HIS A 16 -16.80 -8.99 -2.91
C HIS A 16 -16.14 -9.50 -1.64
N ASP A 17 -16.64 -10.57 -1.07
CA ASP A 17 -16.26 -11.08 0.24
C ASP A 17 -14.77 -11.44 0.36
N ALA A 18 -14.14 -11.76 -0.75
CA ALA A 18 -12.75 -12.19 -0.77
C ALA A 18 -11.78 -11.08 -1.20
N ALA A 19 -12.19 -9.81 -1.04
CA ALA A 19 -11.37 -8.70 -1.49
C ALA A 19 -11.17 -7.67 -0.39
N PHE A 20 -10.01 -7.00 -0.44
CA PHE A 20 -9.68 -5.85 0.41
C PHE A 20 -9.31 -4.68 -0.48
N ARG A 21 -9.79 -3.51 -0.11
CA ARG A 21 -9.62 -2.29 -0.87
C ARG A 21 -8.59 -1.41 -0.17
N VAL A 22 -7.60 -0.98 -0.92
CA VAL A 22 -6.65 0.05 -0.49
C VAL A 22 -7.13 1.37 -1.08
N MET A 23 -7.30 2.38 -0.24
CA MET A 23 -7.87 3.66 -0.67
C MET A 23 -7.09 4.83 -0.10
N ASP A 24 -7.19 5.97 -0.76
CA ASP A 24 -6.56 7.21 -0.32
C ASP A 24 -7.47 7.99 0.64
N GLU A 25 -7.04 9.19 1.04
CA GLU A 25 -7.79 10.03 1.97
C GLU A 25 -9.15 10.47 1.45
N GLN A 26 -9.35 10.46 0.15
CA GLN A 26 -10.61 10.86 -0.49
C GLN A 26 -11.50 9.69 -0.85
N ASP A 27 -11.24 8.52 -0.29
CA ASP A 27 -11.99 7.29 -0.56
C ASP A 27 -11.89 6.80 -2.00
N VAL A 28 -10.86 7.21 -2.72
CA VAL A 28 -10.61 6.71 -4.07
C VAL A 28 -9.81 5.42 -3.98
N THR A 29 -10.25 4.40 -4.69
CA THR A 29 -9.59 3.11 -4.71
C THR A 29 -8.23 3.21 -5.40
N VAL A 30 -7.18 2.87 -4.68
CA VAL A 30 -5.81 2.76 -5.22
C VAL A 30 -5.58 1.36 -5.76
N ALA A 31 -6.02 0.35 -5.03
CA ALA A 31 -5.83 -1.05 -5.40
C ALA A 31 -6.87 -1.94 -4.76
N LEU A 32 -7.09 -3.10 -5.38
CA LEU A 32 -7.90 -4.17 -4.80
C LEU A 32 -7.04 -5.42 -4.67
N CYS A 33 -7.11 -6.06 -3.50
CA CYS A 33 -6.42 -7.31 -3.24
C CYS A 33 -7.45 -8.42 -3.11
N TYR A 34 -7.35 -9.45 -3.93
CA TYR A 34 -8.29 -10.56 -3.96
C TYR A 34 -7.68 -11.78 -3.30
N GLN A 35 -8.51 -12.47 -2.51
CA GLN A 35 -8.13 -13.76 -1.93
C GLN A 35 -8.42 -14.86 -2.94
N GLN A 36 -7.38 -15.61 -3.31
CA GLN A 36 -7.55 -16.77 -4.18
C GLN A 36 -7.89 -18.01 -3.36
N PRO A 37 -8.72 -18.93 -3.88
CA PRO A 37 -9.16 -20.11 -3.11
C PRO A 37 -8.02 -21.03 -2.66
N TYR A 38 -6.93 -21.07 -3.40
CA TYR A 38 -5.79 -21.96 -3.12
C TYR A 38 -4.59 -21.23 -2.55
N ASP A 39 -4.77 -19.95 -2.21
CA ASP A 39 -3.68 -19.12 -1.73
C ASP A 39 -3.48 -19.36 -0.23
N THR A 40 -2.24 -19.55 0.17
CA THR A 40 -1.89 -19.61 1.59
C THR A 40 -1.67 -18.23 2.19
N TRP A 41 -1.62 -17.20 1.35
CA TRP A 41 -1.33 -15.83 1.77
C TRP A 41 -2.62 -15.03 1.86
N SER A 42 -2.72 -14.20 2.87
CA SER A 42 -3.92 -13.42 3.14
C SER A 42 -3.98 -12.18 2.26
N ALA A 43 -5.12 -11.98 1.61
CA ALA A 43 -5.38 -10.75 0.86
C ALA A 43 -5.39 -9.53 1.77
N GLY A 44 -5.89 -9.70 3.02
CA GLY A 44 -5.87 -8.62 4.01
C GLY A 44 -4.46 -8.21 4.38
N ASP A 45 -3.56 -9.17 4.60
CA ASP A 45 -2.16 -8.88 4.90
C ASP A 45 -1.47 -8.21 3.73
N ASN A 46 -1.75 -8.65 2.50
CA ASN A 46 -1.23 -8.03 1.29
C ASN A 46 -1.71 -6.59 1.15
N ALA A 47 -2.99 -6.34 1.44
CA ALA A 47 -3.57 -5.00 1.39
C ALA A 47 -2.91 -4.09 2.44
N ASN A 48 -2.66 -4.60 3.65
CA ASN A 48 -1.97 -3.85 4.69
C ASN A 48 -0.54 -3.48 4.28
N LEU A 49 0.16 -4.39 3.62
CA LEU A 49 1.49 -4.12 3.11
C LEU A 49 1.46 -3.03 2.03
N LEU A 50 0.50 -3.11 1.11
CA LEU A 50 0.32 -2.08 0.09
C LEU A 50 -0.01 -0.73 0.70
N ALA A 51 -0.87 -0.71 1.72
CA ALA A 51 -1.25 0.54 2.39
C ALA A 51 -0.07 1.21 3.09
N ALA A 52 0.96 0.46 3.46
CA ALA A 52 2.18 1.00 4.04
C ALA A 52 3.15 1.57 2.98
N ALA A 53 2.87 1.39 1.70
CA ALA A 53 3.80 1.76 0.63
C ALA A 53 4.19 3.23 0.62
N PRO A 54 3.27 4.21 0.81
CA PRO A 54 3.68 5.61 0.85
C PRO A 54 4.71 5.91 1.94
N ASP A 55 4.50 5.35 3.14
CA ASP A 55 5.42 5.55 4.25
C ASP A 55 6.76 4.84 4.01
N LEU A 56 6.71 3.64 3.44
CA LEU A 56 7.92 2.88 3.10
C LEU A 56 8.73 3.61 2.03
N LEU A 57 8.06 4.15 1.03
CA LEU A 57 8.73 4.92 -0.02
C LEU A 57 9.36 6.18 0.55
N ALA A 58 8.65 6.90 1.40
CA ALA A 58 9.17 8.10 2.04
C ALA A 58 10.39 7.79 2.89
N ALA A 59 10.35 6.70 3.66
CA ALA A 59 11.48 6.27 4.47
C ALA A 59 12.68 5.90 3.60
N LEU A 60 12.43 5.19 2.50
CA LEU A 60 13.49 4.78 1.57
C LEU A 60 14.14 6.00 0.91
N GLU A 61 13.34 6.94 0.45
CA GLU A 61 13.85 8.18 -0.14
C GLU A 61 14.70 8.96 0.85
N HIS A 62 14.30 9.00 2.12
CA HIS A 62 15.06 9.65 3.17
C HIS A 62 16.41 8.98 3.38
N ILE A 63 16.44 7.65 3.41
CA ILE A 63 17.69 6.89 3.58
C ILE A 63 18.63 7.11 2.40
N ILE A 64 18.11 7.10 1.18
CA ILE A 64 18.89 7.34 -0.03
C ILE A 64 19.49 8.75 0.01
N SER A 65 18.68 9.73 0.33
CA SER A 65 19.12 11.12 0.40
C SER A 65 20.19 11.31 1.47
N PHE A 66 20.03 10.69 2.64
CA PHE A 66 21.01 10.74 3.71
C PHE A 66 22.31 10.05 3.31
N GLY A 67 22.19 8.89 2.64
CA GLY A 67 23.36 8.15 2.15
C GLY A 67 24.16 8.94 1.12
N GLU A 68 23.49 9.62 0.21
CA GLU A 68 24.13 10.49 -0.78
C GLU A 68 24.88 11.64 -0.11
N ALA A 69 24.28 12.26 0.90
CA ALA A 69 24.92 13.32 1.65
C ALA A 69 26.15 12.82 2.40
N SER A 70 26.11 11.59 2.88
CA SER A 70 27.25 10.98 3.58
C SER A 70 28.40 10.65 2.66
N LEU A 71 28.12 10.38 1.39
CA LEU A 71 29.13 10.04 0.39
C LEU A 71 29.77 11.28 -0.23
N ALA A 72 29.12 12.41 -0.09
CA ALA A 72 29.64 13.65 -0.59
C ALA A 72 30.67 14.24 0.38
#